data_0703a4358f863716bd226966fcdb5683
#
_entry.id   0703a4358f863716bd226966fcdb5683
#
_cell.length_a   1.000
_cell.length_b   1.000
_cell.length_c   1.000
_cell.angle_alpha   90.00
_cell.angle_beta   90.00
_cell.angle_gamma   90.00
#
_symmetry.space_group_name_H-M   'P 1'
#
loop_
_entity.id
_entity.type
_entity.pdbx_description
1 polymer ?
#
loop_
_entity_poly.entity_id
_entity_poly.type
_entity_poly.pdbx_seq_one_letter_code
_entity_poly.pdbx_strand_id
1 'polypeptide(L)'
;MKTRVAIIIGGHSVEHEVSIISGLQALNALHKDKYEAFPLFISKDNRFYVGENLRDIASYRNMTTCLANATRVLLVPGEQGIELVRYPMKKFGNNVVAAFDVAVPVVHGTNVEDGTLMGYLEMLGVPYASCDVTSSALGMDKFAMKGVLAQAGIPVLPARQYTGKQYAVNGDAVLDEIESAIGYPVIVKPVNLGSSVGISKAKDRASLMDAMDLAVSFSSRVLVERAVPNLREINCSVLGDYETARPSACEEPLNAEDILTFGDKYLSGNGGKSGGSKGMTDLKRRCPAELPEGMTERVQELAVATFKALGCMGVARIDFLNDKQTGELWVNEINKKHFSECLSMGPQIRGKEMILLALDIQ
;
A
#
# COMPACT_ATOMS: atom_id res chain seq x y z
N MET A 1 -18.97 25.92 -6.38
CA MET A 1 -19.37 24.57 -6.82
C MET A 1 -18.51 23.61 -6.01
N LYS A 2 -19.00 22.46 -5.56
CA LYS A 2 -18.15 21.48 -4.83
C LYS A 2 -17.30 20.72 -5.84
N THR A 3 -16.05 20.40 -5.47
CA THR A 3 -15.21 19.50 -6.27
C THR A 3 -15.76 18.09 -6.21
N ARG A 4 -15.96 17.45 -7.36
CA ARG A 4 -16.46 16.07 -7.47
C ARG A 4 -15.28 15.10 -7.37
N VAL A 5 -15.34 14.21 -6.39
CA VAL A 5 -14.23 13.31 -6.04
C VAL A 5 -14.64 11.86 -6.21
N ALA A 6 -13.92 11.13 -7.06
CA ALA A 6 -14.06 9.69 -7.19
C ALA A 6 -13.08 8.98 -6.22
N ILE A 7 -13.61 8.33 -5.18
CA ILE A 7 -12.82 7.46 -4.30
C ILE A 7 -12.71 6.10 -4.98
N ILE A 8 -11.54 5.79 -5.53
CA ILE A 8 -11.31 4.52 -6.23
C ILE A 8 -11.00 3.43 -5.20
N ILE A 9 -11.74 2.33 -5.24
CA ILE A 9 -11.68 1.20 -4.30
C ILE A 9 -11.72 -0.14 -5.02
N GLY A 10 -11.25 -1.20 -4.38
CA GLY A 10 -11.24 -2.57 -4.94
C GLY A 10 -9.97 -2.87 -5.73
N GLY A 11 -10.11 -3.40 -6.94
CA GLY A 11 -9.00 -3.74 -7.84
C GLY A 11 -8.65 -5.23 -7.87
N HIS A 12 -7.85 -5.62 -8.87
CA HIS A 12 -7.38 -6.99 -9.05
C HIS A 12 -6.13 -7.25 -8.18
N SER A 13 -6.35 -7.47 -6.90
CA SER A 13 -5.26 -7.72 -5.95
C SER A 13 -5.72 -8.65 -4.82
N VAL A 14 -4.78 -9.23 -4.10
CA VAL A 14 -5.05 -10.03 -2.89
C VAL A 14 -5.60 -9.18 -1.74
N GLU A 15 -5.44 -7.87 -1.81
CA GLU A 15 -5.89 -6.89 -0.82
C GLU A 15 -7.19 -6.18 -1.22
N HIS A 16 -7.95 -6.75 -2.15
CA HIS A 16 -9.20 -6.19 -2.67
C HIS A 16 -10.19 -5.74 -1.58
N GLU A 17 -10.42 -6.61 -0.60
CA GLU A 17 -11.36 -6.36 0.50
C GLU A 17 -10.86 -5.26 1.45
N VAL A 18 -9.55 -5.19 1.66
CA VAL A 18 -8.92 -4.13 2.47
C VAL A 18 -9.11 -2.77 1.79
N SER A 19 -8.96 -2.71 0.46
CA SER A 19 -9.20 -1.50 -0.33
C SER A 19 -10.64 -0.99 -0.17
N ILE A 20 -11.63 -1.87 -0.17
CA ILE A 20 -13.03 -1.49 0.02
C ILE A 20 -13.24 -0.84 1.40
N ILE A 21 -12.72 -1.47 2.46
CA ILE A 21 -12.88 -0.96 3.83
C ILE A 21 -12.21 0.41 3.98
N SER A 22 -10.95 0.52 3.59
CA SER A 22 -10.18 1.76 3.72
C SER A 22 -10.75 2.89 2.86
N GLY A 23 -11.21 2.56 1.64
CA GLY A 23 -11.83 3.56 0.78
C GLY A 23 -13.16 4.08 1.28
N LEU A 24 -14.01 3.25 1.87
CA LEU A 24 -15.25 3.71 2.51
C LEU A 24 -14.96 4.55 3.76
N GLN A 25 -13.89 4.26 4.51
CA GLN A 25 -13.44 5.12 5.61
C GLN A 25 -12.98 6.48 5.09
N ALA A 26 -12.18 6.52 4.01
CA ALA A 26 -11.74 7.74 3.36
C ALA A 26 -12.94 8.57 2.85
N LEU A 27 -13.91 7.93 2.17
CA LEU A 27 -15.14 8.56 1.70
C LEU A 27 -15.90 9.26 2.83
N ASN A 28 -16.00 8.62 4.01
CA ASN A 28 -16.71 9.16 5.17
C ASN A 28 -15.92 10.26 5.89
N ALA A 29 -14.60 10.32 5.70
CA ALA A 29 -13.72 11.31 6.30
C ALA A 29 -13.72 12.66 5.55
N LEU A 30 -14.11 12.68 4.28
CA LEU A 30 -14.12 13.89 3.47
C LEU A 30 -15.13 14.96 3.98
N HIS A 31 -14.74 16.23 3.84
CA HIS A 31 -15.61 17.36 4.16
C HIS A 31 -16.74 17.52 3.13
N LYS A 32 -17.95 17.17 3.52
CA LYS A 32 -19.14 17.22 2.64
C LYS A 32 -19.56 18.62 2.21
N ASP A 33 -19.08 19.65 2.85
CA ASP A 33 -19.27 21.05 2.48
C ASP A 33 -18.38 21.48 1.31
N LYS A 34 -17.19 20.90 1.18
CA LYS A 34 -16.21 21.17 0.11
C LYS A 34 -16.31 20.22 -1.06
N TYR A 35 -16.55 18.92 -0.78
CA TYR A 35 -16.47 17.84 -1.76
C TYR A 35 -17.79 17.11 -1.96
N GLU A 36 -18.05 16.74 -3.20
CA GLU A 36 -19.08 15.79 -3.59
C GLU A 36 -18.41 14.48 -3.97
N ALA A 37 -18.26 13.57 -3.00
CA ALA A 37 -17.51 12.35 -3.17
C ALA A 37 -18.40 11.12 -3.34
N PHE A 38 -17.96 10.16 -4.16
CA PHE A 38 -18.62 8.87 -4.36
C PHE A 38 -17.59 7.75 -4.58
N PRO A 39 -17.96 6.49 -4.27
CA PRO A 39 -17.10 5.35 -4.53
C PRO A 39 -17.11 5.01 -6.02
N LEU A 40 -15.92 4.85 -6.61
CA LEU A 40 -15.70 4.26 -7.92
C LEU A 40 -15.04 2.89 -7.69
N PHE A 41 -15.85 1.83 -7.80
CA PHE A 41 -15.42 0.48 -7.47
C PHE A 41 -14.80 -0.22 -8.68
N ILE A 42 -13.63 -0.84 -8.48
CA ILE A 42 -12.97 -1.72 -9.44
C ILE A 42 -13.15 -3.17 -8.98
N SER A 43 -13.81 -3.96 -9.81
CA SER A 43 -13.99 -5.40 -9.54
C SER A 43 -12.70 -6.20 -9.75
N LYS A 44 -12.66 -7.46 -9.30
CA LYS A 44 -11.50 -8.35 -9.48
C LYS A 44 -11.18 -8.67 -10.96
N ASP A 45 -12.10 -8.38 -11.88
CA ASP A 45 -11.92 -8.48 -13.33
C ASP A 45 -11.68 -7.11 -14.01
N ASN A 46 -11.19 -6.12 -13.23
CA ASN A 46 -10.80 -4.77 -13.68
C ASN A 46 -11.93 -3.99 -14.39
N ARG A 47 -13.18 -4.15 -13.94
CA ARG A 47 -14.32 -3.38 -14.43
C ARG A 47 -14.71 -2.33 -13.41
N PHE A 48 -15.06 -1.14 -13.91
CA PHE A 48 -15.47 -0.01 -13.06
C PHE A 48 -17.00 -0.01 -12.85
N TYR A 49 -17.41 0.31 -11.62
CA TYR A 49 -18.81 0.39 -11.23
C TYR A 49 -19.07 1.61 -10.35
N VAL A 50 -20.26 2.18 -10.51
CA VAL A 50 -20.81 3.24 -9.64
C VAL A 50 -22.21 2.89 -9.20
N GLY A 51 -22.64 3.37 -8.03
CA GLY A 51 -23.98 3.15 -7.47
C GLY A 51 -24.05 3.55 -6.01
N GLU A 52 -25.23 3.97 -5.56
CA GLU A 52 -25.43 4.34 -4.15
C GLU A 52 -25.23 3.17 -3.18
N ASN A 53 -25.56 1.94 -3.63
CA ASN A 53 -25.30 0.72 -2.84
C ASN A 53 -23.82 0.49 -2.52
N LEU A 54 -22.90 1.04 -3.31
CA LEU A 54 -21.45 0.91 -3.10
C LEU A 54 -20.95 1.77 -1.91
N ARG A 55 -21.78 2.62 -1.33
CA ARG A 55 -21.47 3.39 -0.11
C ARG A 55 -21.62 2.55 1.16
N ASP A 56 -22.35 1.46 1.10
CA ASP A 56 -22.62 0.58 2.24
C ASP A 56 -21.73 -0.66 2.21
N ILE A 57 -20.88 -0.82 3.24
CA ILE A 57 -20.02 -1.99 3.40
C ILE A 57 -20.80 -3.33 3.39
N ALA A 58 -22.05 -3.32 3.85
CA ALA A 58 -22.89 -4.52 3.88
C ALA A 58 -23.21 -5.04 2.46
N SER A 59 -23.24 -4.16 1.46
CA SER A 59 -23.47 -4.55 0.06
C SER A 59 -22.40 -5.49 -0.48
N TYR A 60 -21.16 -5.37 -0.01
CA TYR A 60 -20.01 -6.16 -0.48
C TYR A 60 -19.98 -7.60 0.07
N ARG A 61 -20.85 -7.93 1.04
CA ARG A 61 -21.00 -9.32 1.54
C ARG A 61 -21.47 -10.29 0.47
N ASN A 62 -22.24 -9.79 -0.50
CA ASN A 62 -22.66 -10.57 -1.67
C ASN A 62 -22.34 -9.79 -2.94
N MET A 63 -21.20 -10.08 -3.52
CA MET A 63 -20.67 -9.34 -4.67
C MET A 63 -21.58 -9.44 -5.90
N THR A 64 -22.25 -10.59 -6.13
CA THR A 64 -23.17 -10.77 -7.24
C THR A 64 -24.34 -9.79 -7.14
N THR A 65 -24.98 -9.71 -5.98
CA THR A 65 -26.07 -8.77 -5.71
C THR A 65 -25.57 -7.32 -5.72
N CYS A 66 -24.38 -7.06 -5.18
CA CYS A 66 -23.76 -5.74 -5.18
C CYS A 66 -23.60 -5.21 -6.59
N LEU A 67 -23.01 -5.99 -7.49
CA LEU A 67 -22.79 -5.59 -8.89
C LEU A 67 -24.08 -5.51 -9.71
N ALA A 68 -25.07 -6.33 -9.42
CA ALA A 68 -26.38 -6.26 -10.07
C ALA A 68 -27.11 -4.94 -9.78
N ASN A 69 -26.87 -4.34 -8.59
CA ASN A 69 -27.45 -3.07 -8.17
C ASN A 69 -26.55 -1.85 -8.50
N ALA A 70 -25.39 -2.07 -9.08
CA ALA A 70 -24.46 -1.02 -9.51
C ALA A 70 -24.49 -0.86 -11.03
N THR A 71 -24.03 0.27 -11.52
CA THR A 71 -23.88 0.51 -12.96
C THR A 71 -22.43 0.32 -13.36
N ARG A 72 -22.18 -0.60 -14.29
CA ARG A 72 -20.87 -0.71 -14.93
C ARG A 72 -20.62 0.52 -15.82
N VAL A 73 -19.41 1.08 -15.74
CA VAL A 73 -19.03 2.31 -16.45
C VAL A 73 -17.68 2.19 -17.12
N LEU A 74 -17.47 3.07 -18.10
CA LEU A 74 -16.17 3.40 -18.69
C LEU A 74 -15.82 4.83 -18.29
N LEU A 75 -14.55 5.13 -18.09
CA LEU A 75 -14.03 6.47 -17.85
C LEU A 75 -13.71 7.10 -19.20
N VAL A 76 -14.29 8.27 -19.47
CA VAL A 76 -14.13 8.97 -20.74
C VAL A 76 -13.82 10.44 -20.45
N PRO A 77 -12.74 11.03 -21.01
CA PRO A 77 -12.53 12.46 -20.95
C PRO A 77 -13.71 13.22 -21.57
N GLY A 78 -14.30 14.14 -20.82
CA GLY A 78 -15.45 14.94 -21.23
C GLY A 78 -15.17 16.44 -21.10
N GLU A 79 -16.14 17.29 -21.48
CA GLU A 79 -15.99 18.75 -21.41
C GLU A 79 -15.93 19.29 -19.98
N GLN A 80 -16.49 18.58 -19.03
CA GLN A 80 -16.59 18.99 -17.62
C GLN A 80 -15.91 18.01 -16.66
N GLY A 81 -14.72 17.54 -17.02
CA GLY A 81 -13.97 16.53 -16.27
C GLY A 81 -14.13 15.12 -16.84
N ILE A 82 -13.91 14.12 -16.02
CA ILE A 82 -14.02 12.72 -16.46
C ILE A 82 -15.46 12.23 -16.32
N GLU A 83 -16.03 11.84 -17.43
CA GLU A 83 -17.38 11.29 -17.49
C GLU A 83 -17.37 9.77 -17.27
N LEU A 84 -18.34 9.31 -16.50
CA LEU A 84 -18.60 7.89 -16.28
C LEU A 84 -19.74 7.44 -17.18
N VAL A 85 -19.37 6.80 -18.28
CA VAL A 85 -20.30 6.38 -19.31
C VAL A 85 -20.73 4.95 -19.06
N ARG A 86 -22.04 4.71 -18.98
CA ARG A 86 -22.64 3.38 -18.80
C ARG A 86 -22.17 2.38 -19.88
N TYR A 87 -21.84 1.17 -19.44
CA TYR A 87 -21.51 0.08 -20.35
C TYR A 87 -22.27 -1.22 -19.98
N PRO A 88 -22.95 -1.89 -20.94
CA PRO A 88 -23.17 -1.46 -22.33
C PRO A 88 -24.03 -0.18 -22.41
N MET A 89 -23.82 0.60 -23.45
CA MET A 89 -24.60 1.81 -23.68
C MET A 89 -26.05 1.49 -23.94
N LYS A 90 -26.95 2.33 -23.44
CA LYS A 90 -28.36 2.30 -23.81
C LYS A 90 -28.51 2.81 -25.23
N LYS A 91 -29.42 2.22 -25.97
CA LYS A 91 -29.72 2.58 -27.37
C LYS A 91 -30.30 4.00 -27.50
N PHE A 92 -30.98 4.48 -26.46
CA PHE A 92 -31.57 5.82 -26.39
C PHE A 92 -31.35 6.42 -25.01
N GLY A 93 -31.26 7.76 -24.97
CA GLY A 93 -31.09 8.55 -23.73
C GLY A 93 -29.63 8.82 -23.38
N ASN A 94 -29.42 9.52 -22.27
CA ASN A 94 -28.08 9.85 -21.79
C ASN A 94 -27.40 8.62 -21.18
N ASN A 95 -26.16 8.38 -21.62
CA ASN A 95 -25.32 7.31 -21.09
C ASN A 95 -24.30 7.78 -20.04
N VAL A 96 -24.11 9.09 -19.86
CA VAL A 96 -23.31 9.65 -18.78
C VAL A 96 -24.10 9.51 -17.49
N VAL A 97 -23.56 8.78 -16.51
CA VAL A 97 -24.23 8.48 -15.23
C VAL A 97 -23.69 9.33 -14.09
N ALA A 98 -22.44 9.77 -14.19
CA ALA A 98 -21.77 10.68 -13.25
C ALA A 98 -20.56 11.30 -13.94
N ALA A 99 -19.96 12.29 -13.29
CA ALA A 99 -18.67 12.83 -13.68
C ALA A 99 -17.88 13.24 -12.44
N PHE A 100 -16.54 13.32 -12.55
CA PHE A 100 -15.68 13.75 -11.46
C PHE A 100 -14.51 14.60 -11.96
N ASP A 101 -13.95 15.38 -11.03
CA ASP A 101 -12.87 16.32 -11.31
C ASP A 101 -11.52 15.77 -10.88
N VAL A 102 -11.48 14.96 -9.82
CA VAL A 102 -10.27 14.38 -9.24
C VAL A 102 -10.53 12.98 -8.70
N ALA A 103 -9.55 12.10 -8.84
CA ALA A 103 -9.57 10.76 -8.27
C ALA A 103 -8.74 10.68 -6.97
N VAL A 104 -9.23 9.91 -6.01
CA VAL A 104 -8.46 9.52 -4.82
C VAL A 104 -8.36 7.99 -4.81
N PRO A 105 -7.26 7.43 -5.32
CA PRO A 105 -7.05 5.99 -5.30
C PRO A 105 -6.80 5.49 -3.86
N VAL A 106 -7.74 4.75 -3.30
CA VAL A 106 -7.60 4.05 -2.01
C VAL A 106 -7.56 2.56 -2.28
N VAL A 107 -6.52 2.16 -2.97
CA VAL A 107 -6.33 0.82 -3.52
C VAL A 107 -5.07 0.18 -2.94
N HIS A 108 -5.02 -1.16 -2.94
CA HIS A 108 -3.95 -1.90 -2.29
C HIS A 108 -3.45 -3.04 -3.18
N GLY A 109 -2.11 -3.19 -3.23
CA GLY A 109 -1.45 -4.31 -3.88
C GLY A 109 -1.19 -4.13 -5.38
N THR A 110 -0.87 -5.25 -6.04
CA THR A 110 -0.52 -5.31 -7.46
C THR A 110 -1.67 -4.89 -8.38
N ASN A 111 -1.34 -4.41 -9.57
CA ASN A 111 -2.26 -3.88 -10.60
C ASN A 111 -2.99 -2.59 -10.23
N VAL A 112 -2.80 -2.08 -9.04
CA VAL A 112 -3.44 -0.85 -8.58
C VAL A 112 -2.44 0.10 -7.90
N GLU A 113 -1.58 -0.39 -6.99
CA GLU A 113 -0.61 0.42 -6.24
C GLU A 113 0.77 0.46 -6.92
N ASP A 114 1.01 -0.40 -7.90
CA ASP A 114 2.27 -0.53 -8.63
C ASP A 114 2.46 0.47 -9.77
N GLY A 115 1.61 1.49 -9.86
CA GLY A 115 1.62 2.50 -10.90
C GLY A 115 0.69 2.19 -12.09
N THR A 116 0.17 0.97 -12.20
CA THR A 116 -0.69 0.57 -13.34
C THR A 116 -1.97 1.40 -13.39
N LEU A 117 -2.67 1.56 -12.26
CA LEU A 117 -3.87 2.40 -12.19
C LEU A 117 -3.53 3.87 -12.43
N MET A 118 -2.43 4.38 -11.85
CA MET A 118 -1.98 5.76 -12.03
C MET A 118 -1.68 6.06 -13.50
N GLY A 119 -0.99 5.15 -14.20
CA GLY A 119 -0.75 5.29 -15.63
C GLY A 119 -2.05 5.33 -16.47
N TYR A 120 -3.05 4.56 -16.10
CA TYR A 120 -4.37 4.64 -16.74
C TYR A 120 -5.04 6.00 -16.51
N LEU A 121 -4.98 6.52 -15.28
CA LEU A 121 -5.53 7.83 -14.93
C LEU A 121 -4.77 8.96 -15.66
N GLU A 122 -3.45 8.91 -15.71
CA GLU A 122 -2.62 9.88 -16.46
C GLU A 122 -2.94 9.90 -17.96
N MET A 123 -3.10 8.72 -18.58
CA MET A 123 -3.50 8.63 -19.99
C MET A 123 -4.86 9.26 -20.29
N LEU A 124 -5.75 9.27 -19.30
CA LEU A 124 -7.07 9.93 -19.40
C LEU A 124 -7.02 11.41 -19.00
N GLY A 125 -5.88 11.94 -18.54
CA GLY A 125 -5.77 13.30 -18.04
C GLY A 125 -6.51 13.53 -16.72
N VAL A 126 -6.66 12.49 -15.89
CA VAL A 126 -7.33 12.55 -14.57
C VAL A 126 -6.36 13.05 -13.52
N PRO A 127 -6.60 14.20 -12.88
CA PRO A 127 -5.89 14.55 -11.64
C PRO A 127 -6.19 13.51 -10.55
N TYR A 128 -5.17 13.11 -9.78
CA TYR A 128 -5.37 12.15 -8.70
C TYR A 128 -4.46 12.41 -7.49
N ALA A 129 -4.96 12.15 -6.31
CA ALA A 129 -4.22 12.29 -5.05
C ALA A 129 -3.55 10.94 -4.68
N SER A 130 -2.36 10.71 -5.18
CA SER A 130 -1.50 9.54 -4.90
C SER A 130 -0.08 9.78 -5.41
N CYS A 131 0.83 8.84 -5.11
CA CYS A 131 2.13 8.77 -5.78
C CYS A 131 1.96 8.56 -7.29
N ASP A 132 2.89 9.10 -8.07
CA ASP A 132 2.91 8.96 -9.53
C ASP A 132 3.28 7.53 -10.00
N VAL A 133 3.30 7.31 -11.31
CA VAL A 133 3.62 6.00 -11.91
C VAL A 133 5.01 5.54 -11.50
N THR A 134 6.03 6.41 -11.60
CA THR A 134 7.43 6.05 -11.35
C THR A 134 7.67 5.68 -9.90
N SER A 135 7.27 6.54 -8.97
CA SER A 135 7.43 6.29 -7.53
C SER A 135 6.59 5.08 -7.09
N SER A 136 5.42 4.87 -7.71
CA SER A 136 4.57 3.71 -7.46
C SER A 136 5.23 2.41 -7.91
N ALA A 137 5.79 2.35 -9.10
CA ALA A 137 6.49 1.17 -9.60
C ALA A 137 7.76 0.86 -8.79
N LEU A 138 8.59 1.88 -8.51
CA LEU A 138 9.81 1.74 -7.69
C LEU A 138 9.50 1.23 -6.29
N GLY A 139 8.53 1.83 -5.61
CA GLY A 139 8.20 1.43 -4.25
C GLY A 139 7.56 0.03 -4.15
N MET A 140 6.96 -0.49 -5.23
CA MET A 140 6.44 -1.86 -5.26
C MET A 140 7.53 -2.89 -5.45
N ASP A 141 8.58 -2.57 -6.21
CA ASP A 141 9.74 -3.44 -6.43
C ASP A 141 10.78 -3.22 -5.33
N LYS A 142 10.78 -4.08 -4.32
CA LYS A 142 11.68 -3.97 -3.15
C LYS A 142 13.17 -3.94 -3.53
N PHE A 143 13.56 -4.65 -4.59
CA PHE A 143 14.96 -4.69 -5.00
C PHE A 143 15.36 -3.40 -5.73
N ALA A 144 14.54 -2.91 -6.67
CA ALA A 144 14.77 -1.65 -7.35
C ALA A 144 14.75 -0.46 -6.36
N MET A 145 13.78 -0.43 -5.45
CA MET A 145 13.70 0.57 -4.38
C MET A 145 14.98 0.63 -3.56
N LYS A 146 15.46 -0.52 -3.07
CA LYS A 146 16.71 -0.60 -2.29
C LYS A 146 17.93 -0.09 -3.10
N GLY A 147 17.97 -0.37 -4.41
CA GLY A 147 19.01 0.14 -5.29
C GLY A 147 19.02 1.66 -5.38
N VAL A 148 17.86 2.28 -5.56
CA VAL A 148 17.71 3.75 -5.60
C VAL A 148 18.07 4.37 -4.25
N LEU A 149 17.59 3.81 -3.14
CA LEU A 149 17.87 4.31 -1.79
C LEU A 149 19.34 4.19 -1.42
N ALA A 150 19.99 3.07 -1.74
CA ALA A 150 21.43 2.88 -1.51
C ALA A 150 22.26 3.90 -2.30
N GLN A 151 21.90 4.18 -3.58
CA GLN A 151 22.56 5.21 -4.39
C GLN A 151 22.38 6.62 -3.80
N ALA A 152 21.26 6.88 -3.14
CA ALA A 152 20.98 8.14 -2.43
C ALA A 152 21.65 8.21 -1.04
N GLY A 153 22.41 7.20 -0.62
CA GLY A 153 23.05 7.14 0.71
C GLY A 153 22.08 6.84 1.85
N ILE A 154 20.86 6.39 1.56
CA ILE A 154 19.85 6.03 2.55
C ILE A 154 20.09 4.58 2.99
N PRO A 155 20.15 4.29 4.31
CA PRO A 155 20.47 2.96 4.80
C PRO A 155 19.35 1.96 4.48
N VAL A 156 19.73 0.89 3.80
CA VAL A 156 18.89 -0.29 3.49
C VAL A 156 19.66 -1.55 3.83
N LEU A 157 18.96 -2.63 4.20
CA LEU A 157 19.63 -3.93 4.37
C LEU A 157 20.15 -4.41 3.01
N PRO A 158 21.44 -4.84 2.93
CA PRO A 158 21.95 -5.51 1.74
C PRO A 158 21.09 -6.71 1.37
N ALA A 159 20.72 -6.81 0.10
CA ALA A 159 19.85 -7.85 -0.40
C ALA A 159 20.40 -8.50 -1.67
N ARG A 160 20.04 -9.75 -1.90
CA ARG A 160 20.27 -10.48 -3.15
C ARG A 160 18.93 -10.76 -3.81
N GLN A 161 18.91 -10.71 -5.13
CA GLN A 161 17.74 -11.09 -5.91
C GLN A 161 18.02 -12.35 -6.72
N TYR A 162 17.06 -13.26 -6.70
CA TYR A 162 17.07 -14.47 -7.53
C TYR A 162 15.76 -14.56 -8.31
N THR A 163 15.83 -15.20 -9.48
CA THR A 163 14.63 -15.55 -10.22
C THR A 163 14.23 -17.01 -9.94
N GLY A 164 12.93 -17.30 -10.01
CA GLY A 164 12.45 -18.67 -9.89
C GLY A 164 13.09 -19.63 -10.91
N LYS A 165 13.43 -19.11 -12.12
CA LYS A 165 14.16 -19.89 -13.13
C LYS A 165 15.60 -20.22 -12.70
N GLN A 166 16.35 -19.25 -12.15
CA GLN A 166 17.69 -19.49 -11.61
C GLN A 166 17.67 -20.56 -10.52
N TYR A 167 16.74 -20.42 -9.58
CA TYR A 167 16.56 -21.35 -8.48
C TYR A 167 16.16 -22.76 -8.98
N ALA A 168 15.23 -22.87 -9.92
CA ALA A 168 14.81 -24.14 -10.49
C ALA A 168 15.92 -24.88 -11.26
N VAL A 169 16.85 -24.15 -11.89
CA VAL A 169 17.95 -24.75 -12.68
C VAL A 169 19.16 -25.04 -11.81
N ASN A 170 19.50 -24.17 -10.86
CA ASN A 170 20.74 -24.21 -10.07
C ASN A 170 20.46 -24.03 -8.57
N GLY A 171 19.46 -24.70 -8.02
CA GLY A 171 18.99 -24.51 -6.65
C GLY A 171 20.10 -24.55 -5.61
N ASP A 172 20.92 -25.60 -5.62
CA ASP A 172 22.03 -25.76 -4.67
C ASP A 172 23.04 -24.61 -4.76
N ALA A 173 23.42 -24.18 -5.97
CA ALA A 173 24.36 -23.07 -6.14
C ALA A 173 23.75 -21.71 -5.64
N VAL A 174 22.44 -21.50 -5.81
CA VAL A 174 21.73 -20.34 -5.25
C VAL A 174 21.74 -20.38 -3.73
N LEU A 175 21.47 -21.54 -3.13
CA LEU A 175 21.52 -21.71 -1.67
C LEU A 175 22.93 -21.49 -1.13
N ASP A 176 23.96 -22.05 -1.76
CA ASP A 176 25.36 -21.87 -1.39
C ASP A 176 25.79 -20.40 -1.45
N GLU A 177 25.34 -19.67 -2.49
CA GLU A 177 25.58 -18.22 -2.60
C GLU A 177 24.93 -17.45 -1.46
N ILE A 178 23.67 -17.76 -1.13
CA ILE A 178 22.95 -17.10 -0.01
C ILE A 178 23.69 -17.35 1.31
N GLU A 179 24.06 -18.60 1.57
CA GLU A 179 24.78 -18.99 2.79
C GLU A 179 26.11 -18.26 2.92
N SER A 180 26.89 -18.19 1.84
CA SER A 180 28.22 -17.57 1.84
C SER A 180 28.16 -16.03 1.88
N ALA A 181 27.19 -15.41 1.20
CA ALA A 181 27.12 -13.96 1.04
C ALA A 181 26.34 -13.25 2.16
N ILE A 182 25.34 -13.90 2.76
CA ILE A 182 24.44 -13.30 3.74
C ILE A 182 24.55 -13.99 5.11
N GLY A 183 24.56 -15.34 5.13
CA GLY A 183 24.52 -16.15 6.36
C GLY A 183 23.15 -16.14 7.03
N TYR A 184 22.99 -17.02 8.02
CA TYR A 184 21.72 -17.16 8.76
C TYR A 184 21.65 -16.28 10.01
N PRO A 185 20.43 -15.88 10.44
CA PRO A 185 19.14 -16.10 9.78
C PRO A 185 18.87 -15.08 8.66
N VAL A 186 18.12 -15.52 7.63
CA VAL A 186 17.72 -14.67 6.49
C VAL A 186 16.21 -14.54 6.39
N ILE A 187 15.76 -13.46 5.74
CA ILE A 187 14.39 -13.26 5.31
C ILE A 187 14.33 -13.45 3.80
N VAL A 188 13.42 -14.32 3.37
CA VAL A 188 13.09 -14.57 1.96
C VAL A 188 11.72 -13.96 1.67
N LYS A 189 11.62 -13.16 0.62
CA LYS A 189 10.37 -12.48 0.27
C LYS A 189 10.19 -12.26 -1.23
N PRO A 190 8.96 -12.36 -1.76
CA PRO A 190 8.66 -11.92 -3.11
C PRO A 190 9.06 -10.45 -3.31
N VAL A 191 9.63 -10.12 -4.48
CA VAL A 191 10.13 -8.76 -4.75
C VAL A 191 8.99 -7.74 -4.80
N ASN A 192 7.84 -8.10 -5.38
CA ASN A 192 6.77 -7.18 -5.77
C ASN A 192 5.40 -7.47 -5.11
N LEU A 193 5.37 -8.10 -3.94
CA LEU A 193 4.14 -8.34 -3.19
C LEU A 193 4.15 -7.59 -1.86
N GLY A 194 2.96 -7.16 -1.42
CA GLY A 194 2.69 -6.53 -0.14
C GLY A 194 2.16 -7.50 0.91
N SER A 195 1.76 -6.95 2.07
CA SER A 195 1.02 -7.65 3.15
C SER A 195 1.66 -8.92 3.68
N SER A 196 2.97 -9.04 3.63
CA SER A 196 3.73 -10.21 4.10
C SER A 196 3.40 -11.52 3.38
N VAL A 197 2.77 -11.48 2.19
CA VAL A 197 2.47 -12.69 1.40
C VAL A 197 3.77 -13.31 0.91
N GLY A 198 4.00 -14.60 1.22
CA GLY A 198 5.18 -15.36 0.78
C GLY A 198 6.48 -14.95 1.49
N ILE A 199 6.43 -14.19 2.59
CA ILE A 199 7.62 -13.86 3.40
C ILE A 199 7.87 -14.98 4.40
N SER A 200 9.13 -15.43 4.48
CA SER A 200 9.58 -16.44 5.45
C SER A 200 10.96 -16.12 6.02
N LYS A 201 11.16 -16.51 7.28
CA LYS A 201 12.46 -16.46 7.96
C LYS A 201 13.10 -17.85 7.91
N ALA A 202 14.33 -17.92 7.42
CA ALA A 202 15.09 -19.15 7.38
C ALA A 202 16.30 -19.07 8.31
N LYS A 203 16.53 -20.15 9.08
CA LYS A 203 17.61 -20.26 10.08
C LYS A 203 18.66 -21.29 9.72
N ASP A 204 18.40 -22.09 8.70
CA ASP A 204 19.24 -23.15 8.17
C ASP A 204 18.85 -23.45 6.72
N ARG A 205 19.64 -24.36 6.05
CA ARG A 205 19.45 -24.70 4.65
C ARG A 205 18.06 -25.29 4.37
N ALA A 206 17.54 -26.14 5.25
CA ALA A 206 16.24 -26.78 5.05
C ALA A 206 15.11 -25.74 5.04
N SER A 207 15.08 -24.86 6.05
CA SER A 207 14.11 -23.76 6.11
C SER A 207 14.33 -22.72 5.01
N LEU A 208 15.56 -22.57 4.48
CA LEU A 208 15.82 -21.70 3.33
C LEU A 208 15.21 -22.29 2.05
N MET A 209 15.31 -23.60 1.82
CA MET A 209 14.66 -24.27 0.71
C MET A 209 13.14 -24.05 0.74
N ASP A 210 12.50 -24.34 1.88
CA ASP A 210 11.06 -24.15 2.07
C ASP A 210 10.66 -22.70 1.81
N ALA A 211 11.43 -21.74 2.30
CA ALA A 211 11.19 -20.31 2.11
C ALA A 211 11.33 -19.87 0.65
N MET A 212 12.33 -20.40 -0.08
CA MET A 212 12.52 -20.15 -1.51
C MET A 212 11.38 -20.75 -2.32
N ASP A 213 11.00 -22.00 -2.08
CA ASP A 213 9.88 -22.68 -2.75
C ASP A 213 8.56 -21.90 -2.56
N LEU A 214 8.31 -21.47 -1.33
CA LEU A 214 7.13 -20.64 -1.03
C LEU A 214 7.19 -19.32 -1.81
N ALA A 215 8.29 -18.59 -1.76
CA ALA A 215 8.39 -17.26 -2.37
C ALA A 215 8.29 -17.31 -3.90
N VAL A 216 8.92 -18.31 -4.55
CA VAL A 216 8.86 -18.47 -6.02
C VAL A 216 7.46 -18.91 -6.50
N SER A 217 6.66 -19.53 -5.64
CA SER A 217 5.26 -19.86 -5.96
C SER A 217 4.39 -18.62 -6.13
N PHE A 218 4.77 -17.51 -5.50
CA PHE A 218 4.03 -16.24 -5.55
C PHE A 218 4.63 -15.23 -6.55
N SER A 219 5.93 -15.28 -6.81
CA SER A 219 6.60 -14.29 -7.65
C SER A 219 7.75 -14.91 -8.42
N SER A 220 7.92 -14.50 -9.68
CA SER A 220 9.07 -14.90 -10.49
C SER A 220 10.41 -14.34 -10.00
N ARG A 221 10.40 -13.35 -9.08
CA ARG A 221 11.59 -12.75 -8.48
C ARG A 221 11.48 -12.76 -6.96
N VAL A 222 12.52 -13.18 -6.31
CA VAL A 222 12.63 -13.33 -4.86
C VAL A 222 13.81 -12.50 -4.36
N LEU A 223 13.62 -11.81 -3.25
CA LEU A 223 14.65 -11.07 -2.53
C LEU A 223 15.02 -11.84 -1.26
N VAL A 224 16.31 -11.93 -0.99
CA VAL A 224 16.88 -12.52 0.24
C VAL A 224 17.74 -11.47 0.92
N GLU A 225 17.53 -11.26 2.21
CA GLU A 225 18.28 -10.32 3.04
C GLU A 225 18.50 -10.88 4.44
N ARG A 226 19.46 -10.31 5.18
CA ARG A 226 19.70 -10.71 6.57
C ARG A 226 18.48 -10.39 7.45
N ALA A 227 18.11 -11.30 8.35
CA ALA A 227 17.15 -11.00 9.40
C ALA A 227 17.79 -10.08 10.45
N VAL A 228 17.07 -9.03 10.85
CA VAL A 228 17.53 -8.12 11.91
C VAL A 228 17.35 -8.79 13.26
N PRO A 229 18.42 -8.96 14.07
CA PRO A 229 18.29 -9.40 15.45
C PRO A 229 17.65 -8.29 16.28
N ASN A 230 17.02 -8.65 17.40
CA ASN A 230 16.37 -7.69 18.32
C ASN A 230 15.47 -6.65 17.61
N LEU A 231 14.73 -7.11 16.62
CA LEU A 231 13.92 -6.29 15.72
C LEU A 231 12.95 -5.38 16.48
N ARG A 232 12.91 -4.12 16.07
CA ARG A 232 11.82 -3.17 16.28
C ARG A 232 11.40 -2.65 14.90
N GLU A 233 10.11 -2.67 14.64
CA GLU A 233 9.53 -2.01 13.47
C GLU A 233 9.09 -0.59 13.85
N ILE A 234 9.38 0.38 13.00
CA ILE A 234 8.99 1.78 13.18
C ILE A 234 8.41 2.27 11.86
N ASN A 235 7.25 2.91 11.92
CA ASN A 235 6.60 3.49 10.76
C ASN A 235 6.58 5.00 10.88
N CYS A 236 6.80 5.71 9.75
CA CYS A 236 6.66 7.15 9.67
C CYS A 236 6.01 7.52 8.33
N SER A 237 4.90 8.22 8.38
CA SER A 237 4.26 8.75 7.17
C SER A 237 4.87 10.08 6.78
N VAL A 238 4.88 10.35 5.47
CA VAL A 238 5.32 11.61 4.89
C VAL A 238 4.22 12.14 3.98
N LEU A 239 3.94 13.43 4.07
CA LEU A 239 3.02 14.16 3.22
C LEU A 239 3.75 15.26 2.49
N GLY A 240 3.54 15.40 1.19
CA GLY A 240 4.11 16.49 0.37
C GLY A 240 4.42 16.08 -1.05
N ASP A 241 5.45 16.69 -1.58
CA ASP A 241 6.05 16.43 -2.89
C ASP A 241 7.58 16.35 -2.77
N TYR A 242 8.30 16.30 -3.91
CA TYR A 242 9.76 16.23 -3.90
C TYR A 242 10.45 17.56 -3.49
N GLU A 243 9.73 18.68 -3.41
CA GLU A 243 10.25 19.96 -2.92
C GLU A 243 9.95 20.14 -1.44
N THR A 244 8.68 19.95 -1.09
CA THR A 244 8.19 20.15 0.27
C THR A 244 7.58 18.87 0.82
N ALA A 245 8.17 18.32 1.86
CA ALA A 245 7.70 17.09 2.49
C ALA A 245 7.77 17.21 4.02
N ARG A 246 6.72 16.71 4.71
CA ARG A 246 6.59 16.77 6.16
C ARG A 246 6.37 15.38 6.74
N PRO A 247 7.14 14.94 7.74
CA PRO A 247 6.94 13.67 8.41
C PRO A 247 5.82 13.76 9.44
N SER A 248 5.19 12.63 9.73
CA SER A 248 4.28 12.44 10.86
C SER A 248 5.04 12.13 12.16
N ALA A 249 4.30 11.96 13.27
CA ALA A 249 4.81 11.21 14.42
C ALA A 249 5.18 9.78 13.99
N CYS A 250 6.16 9.18 14.69
CA CYS A 250 6.52 7.78 14.48
C CYS A 250 5.52 6.84 15.17
N GLU A 251 5.25 5.70 14.55
CA GLU A 251 4.41 4.64 15.09
C GLU A 251 5.23 3.36 15.29
N GLU A 252 5.02 2.65 16.39
CA GLU A 252 5.60 1.33 16.67
C GLU A 252 4.48 0.29 16.68
N PRO A 253 4.47 -0.69 15.72
CA PRO A 253 3.62 -1.87 15.81
C PRO A 253 4.06 -2.76 17.00
N LEU A 254 3.15 -3.13 17.91
CA LEU A 254 3.52 -3.82 19.15
C LEU A 254 3.43 -5.36 19.08
N ASN A 255 3.06 -5.93 17.94
CA ASN A 255 2.89 -7.39 17.79
C ASN A 255 4.00 -8.06 16.98
N ALA A 256 5.19 -7.47 16.91
CA ALA A 256 6.29 -7.90 16.04
C ALA A 256 7.26 -8.89 16.70
N GLU A 257 6.81 -9.84 17.53
CA GLU A 257 7.71 -10.92 17.98
C GLU A 257 7.97 -11.97 16.89
N ASP A 258 7.04 -12.09 15.91
CA ASP A 258 7.22 -12.85 14.68
C ASP A 258 6.68 -12.05 13.50
N ILE A 259 7.23 -12.28 12.28
CA ILE A 259 6.72 -11.69 11.04
C ILE A 259 5.24 -12.06 10.94
N LEU A 260 4.36 -11.09 11.16
CA LEU A 260 2.92 -11.31 11.05
C LEU A 260 2.59 -11.77 9.63
N THR A 261 2.07 -12.99 9.51
CA THR A 261 1.59 -13.50 8.23
C THR A 261 0.33 -12.73 7.78
N PHE A 262 -0.01 -12.85 6.49
CA PHE A 262 -1.28 -12.29 5.99
C PHE A 262 -2.49 -12.81 6.79
N GLY A 263 -2.45 -14.08 7.20
CA GLY A 263 -3.47 -14.69 8.05
C GLY A 263 -3.59 -14.01 9.41
N ASP A 264 -2.46 -13.69 10.02
CA ASP A 264 -2.43 -13.01 11.33
C ASP A 264 -2.90 -11.56 11.22
N LYS A 265 -2.57 -10.87 10.12
CA LYS A 265 -2.97 -9.47 9.88
C LYS A 265 -4.46 -9.30 9.59
N TYR A 266 -5.08 -10.24 8.90
CA TYR A 266 -6.41 -10.06 8.30
C TYR A 266 -7.43 -11.17 8.60
N LEU A 267 -7.01 -12.39 8.97
CA LEU A 267 -7.89 -13.55 9.16
C LEU A 267 -8.03 -14.04 10.60
N SER A 268 -7.24 -13.59 11.56
CA SER A 268 -7.26 -14.03 12.97
C SER A 268 -8.49 -13.57 13.77
N GLY A 269 -9.53 -13.08 13.10
CA GLY A 269 -10.81 -12.69 13.68
C GLY A 269 -11.83 -13.84 13.85
N ASN A 270 -11.41 -15.10 13.96
CA ASN A 270 -12.34 -16.22 14.11
C ASN A 270 -12.54 -16.61 15.58
N GLY A 271 -13.66 -16.20 16.16
CA GLY A 271 -14.16 -16.75 17.41
C GLY A 271 -14.88 -15.76 18.34
N GLY A 272 -16.12 -15.36 17.99
CA GLY A 272 -16.97 -14.68 18.99
C GLY A 272 -18.05 -13.80 18.37
N LYS A 273 -19.29 -14.20 18.55
CA LYS A 273 -20.51 -13.47 18.17
C LYS A 273 -20.49 -12.05 18.71
N SER A 274 -20.31 -11.05 17.85
CA SER A 274 -21.06 -9.77 17.89
C SER A 274 -20.68 -8.91 16.69
N GLY A 275 -21.67 -8.39 15.97
CA GLY A 275 -21.50 -7.55 14.80
C GLY A 275 -20.87 -6.21 15.17
N GLY A 276 -19.70 -5.98 14.61
CA GLY A 276 -18.97 -4.72 14.70
C GLY A 276 -17.76 -4.85 13.80
N SER A 277 -17.53 -3.88 12.93
CA SER A 277 -16.40 -3.75 12.01
C SER A 277 -15.06 -3.75 12.79
N LYS A 278 -14.52 -4.92 13.10
CA LYS A 278 -13.20 -5.13 13.71
C LYS A 278 -12.23 -5.61 12.64
N GLY A 279 -11.89 -4.73 11.71
CA GLY A 279 -10.73 -4.88 10.85
C GLY A 279 -9.68 -3.87 11.30
N MET A 280 -8.41 -4.10 11.18
CA MET A 280 -7.24 -3.23 11.40
C MET A 280 -7.15 -2.46 12.75
N THR A 281 -8.23 -2.29 13.51
CA THR A 281 -8.23 -1.57 14.80
C THR A 281 -7.69 -2.38 15.98
N ASP A 282 -7.51 -3.69 15.84
CA ASP A 282 -7.04 -4.57 16.93
C ASP A 282 -5.52 -4.82 16.93
N LEU A 283 -4.77 -4.33 15.94
CA LEU A 283 -3.31 -4.32 15.99
C LEU A 283 -2.87 -3.31 17.06
N LYS A 284 -2.29 -3.78 18.14
CA LYS A 284 -1.74 -2.91 19.17
C LYS A 284 -0.61 -2.08 18.56
N ARG A 285 -0.73 -0.78 18.61
CA ARG A 285 0.27 0.18 18.12
C ARG A 285 0.47 1.27 19.16
N ARG A 286 1.67 1.79 19.18
CA ARG A 286 2.03 2.95 19.99
C ARG A 286 2.30 4.12 19.06
N CYS A 287 1.49 5.17 19.17
CA CYS A 287 1.67 6.42 18.43
C CYS A 287 1.36 7.61 19.34
N PRO A 288 2.31 8.52 19.61
CA PRO A 288 3.73 8.45 19.20
C PRO A 288 4.47 7.23 19.76
N ALA A 289 5.43 6.70 18.99
CA ALA A 289 6.31 5.63 19.43
C ALA A 289 7.23 6.08 20.56
N GLU A 290 7.51 5.23 21.54
CA GLU A 290 8.50 5.48 22.59
C GLU A 290 9.88 5.01 22.12
N LEU A 291 10.63 5.94 21.52
CA LEU A 291 11.94 5.66 20.93
C LEU A 291 13.08 6.25 21.79
N PRO A 292 14.31 5.72 21.68
CA PRO A 292 15.48 6.34 22.29
C PRO A 292 15.68 7.79 21.86
N GLU A 293 16.37 8.56 22.65
CA GLU A 293 16.70 9.96 22.36
C GLU A 293 17.36 10.12 21.00
N GLY A 294 16.90 11.07 20.20
CA GLY A 294 17.35 11.35 18.83
C GLY A 294 16.88 10.36 17.75
N MET A 295 16.24 9.25 18.12
CA MET A 295 15.79 8.25 17.14
C MET A 295 14.55 8.72 16.35
N THR A 296 13.66 9.46 16.99
CA THR A 296 12.46 10.00 16.31
C THR A 296 12.86 10.93 15.18
N GLU A 297 13.75 11.88 15.46
CA GLU A 297 14.26 12.84 14.49
C GLU A 297 14.97 12.14 13.34
N ARG A 298 15.80 11.15 13.65
CA ARG A 298 16.50 10.34 12.63
C ARG A 298 15.56 9.56 11.73
N VAL A 299 14.52 8.95 12.29
CA VAL A 299 13.46 8.24 11.52
C VAL A 299 12.75 9.22 10.59
N GLN A 300 12.35 10.38 11.11
CA GLN A 300 11.66 11.42 10.35
C GLN A 300 12.51 11.98 9.22
N GLU A 301 13.79 12.27 9.46
CA GLU A 301 14.74 12.71 8.43
C GLU A 301 14.91 11.67 7.32
N LEU A 302 15.11 10.40 7.69
CA LEU A 302 15.23 9.31 6.71
C LEU A 302 13.92 9.06 5.96
N ALA A 303 12.77 9.23 6.61
CA ALA A 303 11.48 9.10 5.96
C ALA A 303 11.30 10.17 4.87
N VAL A 304 11.60 11.43 5.18
CA VAL A 304 11.56 12.54 4.20
C VAL A 304 12.58 12.33 3.08
N ALA A 305 13.81 11.91 3.42
CA ALA A 305 14.83 11.61 2.42
C ALA A 305 14.41 10.47 1.48
N THR A 306 13.83 9.40 2.03
CA THR A 306 13.30 8.26 1.25
C THR A 306 12.18 8.72 0.31
N PHE A 307 11.21 9.48 0.84
CA PHE A 307 10.10 10.02 0.07
C PHE A 307 10.58 10.83 -1.14
N LYS A 308 11.54 11.73 -0.91
CA LYS A 308 12.13 12.57 -1.97
C LYS A 308 12.98 11.78 -2.97
N ALA A 309 13.81 10.85 -2.48
CA ALA A 309 14.67 10.03 -3.33
C ALA A 309 13.88 9.14 -4.30
N LEU A 310 12.67 8.71 -3.92
CA LEU A 310 11.78 7.92 -4.77
C LEU A 310 10.86 8.79 -5.62
N GLY A 311 10.91 10.13 -5.52
CA GLY A 311 10.05 11.04 -6.26
C GLY A 311 8.57 10.96 -5.85
N CYS A 312 8.29 10.63 -4.59
CA CYS A 312 6.92 10.46 -4.12
C CYS A 312 6.15 11.78 -4.07
N MET A 313 4.84 11.68 -4.23
CA MET A 313 3.87 12.77 -4.11
C MET A 313 2.68 12.31 -3.25
N GLY A 314 1.97 13.28 -2.64
CA GLY A 314 0.82 13.01 -1.78
C GLY A 314 1.25 12.41 -0.45
N VAL A 315 0.82 11.19 -0.14
CA VAL A 315 1.09 10.53 1.14
C VAL A 315 1.74 9.17 0.92
N ALA A 316 2.82 8.90 1.64
CA ALA A 316 3.41 7.57 1.73
C ALA A 316 3.85 7.27 3.17
N ARG A 317 3.81 6.00 3.58
CA ARG A 317 4.36 5.53 4.85
C ARG A 317 5.64 4.77 4.58
N ILE A 318 6.68 5.15 5.26
CA ILE A 318 7.97 4.49 5.23
C ILE A 318 8.10 3.60 6.45
N ASP A 319 8.38 2.33 6.22
CA ASP A 319 8.53 1.32 7.26
C ASP A 319 10.01 1.04 7.47
N PHE A 320 10.45 1.07 8.73
CA PHE A 320 11.84 0.91 9.14
C PHE A 320 12.03 -0.35 9.96
N LEU A 321 13.20 -0.96 9.80
CA LEU A 321 13.73 -2.00 10.69
C LEU A 321 14.82 -1.38 11.57
N ASN A 322 14.68 -1.53 12.89
CA ASN A 322 15.66 -1.08 13.87
C ASN A 322 16.15 -2.28 14.69
N ASP A 323 17.46 -2.39 14.85
CA ASP A 323 18.05 -3.27 15.87
C ASP A 323 18.09 -2.52 17.20
N LYS A 324 17.30 -2.98 18.18
CA LYS A 324 17.20 -2.36 19.51
C LYS A 324 18.53 -2.34 20.28
N GLN A 325 19.45 -3.27 19.97
CA GLN A 325 20.71 -3.40 20.68
C GLN A 325 21.79 -2.46 20.11
N THR A 326 21.90 -2.38 18.79
CA THR A 326 22.92 -1.56 18.12
C THR A 326 22.43 -0.15 17.80
N GLY A 327 21.12 0.08 17.75
CA GLY A 327 20.51 1.32 17.29
C GLY A 327 20.56 1.51 15.78
N GLU A 328 21.05 0.51 15.02
CA GLU A 328 21.05 0.58 13.55
C GLU A 328 19.63 0.64 13.01
N LEU A 329 19.45 1.41 11.95
CA LEU A 329 18.14 1.72 11.35
C LEU A 329 18.24 1.61 9.82
N TRP A 330 17.30 0.87 9.23
CA TRP A 330 17.22 0.66 7.77
C TRP A 330 15.81 0.89 7.27
N VAL A 331 15.68 1.48 6.07
CA VAL A 331 14.42 1.50 5.34
C VAL A 331 14.11 0.08 4.85
N ASN A 332 12.93 -0.41 5.18
CA ASN A 332 12.44 -1.72 4.76
C ASN A 332 11.62 -1.63 3.48
N GLU A 333 10.54 -0.86 3.52
CA GLU A 333 9.63 -0.67 2.41
C GLU A 333 8.92 0.67 2.47
N ILE A 334 8.35 1.07 1.35
CA ILE A 334 7.45 2.22 1.26
C ILE A 334 6.06 1.73 0.88
N ASN A 335 5.10 2.21 1.63
CA ASN A 335 3.70 1.92 1.42
C ASN A 335 2.99 3.21 0.99
N LYS A 336 2.32 3.20 -0.16
CA LYS A 336 1.65 4.36 -0.76
C LYS A 336 0.13 4.36 -0.51
N LYS A 337 -0.31 3.60 0.48
CA LYS A 337 -1.67 3.12 0.73
C LYS A 337 -2.57 4.03 1.58
N HIS A 338 -2.23 5.22 2.02
CA HIS A 338 -2.43 5.49 3.42
C HIS A 338 -3.36 6.61 3.85
N PHE A 339 -4.48 6.76 3.20
CA PHE A 339 -5.54 7.56 3.82
C PHE A 339 -6.09 6.93 5.11
N SER A 340 -6.29 5.62 5.17
CA SER A 340 -6.90 4.98 6.35
C SER A 340 -5.95 4.77 7.51
N GLU A 341 -4.69 4.44 7.25
CA GLU A 341 -3.69 4.25 8.30
C GLU A 341 -3.15 5.58 8.84
N CYS A 342 -3.04 6.60 7.98
CA CYS A 342 -2.71 7.96 8.43
C CYS A 342 -3.83 8.64 9.22
N LEU A 343 -5.08 8.22 9.06
CA LEU A 343 -6.20 8.65 9.92
C LEU A 343 -6.00 8.25 11.39
N SER A 344 -5.21 7.21 11.67
CA SER A 344 -4.90 6.73 13.03
C SER A 344 -3.62 7.31 13.63
N MET A 345 -2.79 8.04 12.87
CA MET A 345 -1.48 8.54 13.29
C MET A 345 -1.51 9.86 14.05
N GLY A 346 -2.25 9.91 15.17
CA GLY A 346 -2.07 10.92 16.21
C GLY A 346 -2.60 12.32 15.95
N PRO A 347 -2.64 13.19 17.01
CA PRO A 347 -3.33 14.47 16.98
C PRO A 347 -2.62 15.60 16.19
N GLN A 348 -1.39 15.40 15.72
CA GLN A 348 -0.61 16.46 15.06
C GLN A 348 -0.92 16.63 13.57
N ILE A 349 -1.41 15.60 12.91
CA ILE A 349 -2.02 15.71 11.56
C ILE A 349 -3.29 14.87 11.59
N ARG A 350 -4.43 15.49 11.72
CA ARG A 350 -5.71 14.78 11.64
C ARG A 350 -5.86 14.24 10.23
N GLY A 351 -6.21 12.96 10.09
CA GLY A 351 -6.32 12.31 8.79
C GLY A 351 -7.23 13.02 7.78
N LYS A 352 -8.19 13.83 8.25
CA LYS A 352 -8.97 14.74 7.42
C LYS A 352 -8.12 15.82 6.75
N GLU A 353 -7.11 16.36 7.44
CA GLU A 353 -6.21 17.38 6.92
C GLU A 353 -5.26 16.82 5.87
N MET A 354 -4.87 15.55 5.99
CA MET A 354 -4.01 14.89 5.01
C MET A 354 -4.70 14.66 3.65
N ILE A 355 -5.98 14.28 3.67
CA ILE A 355 -6.78 14.17 2.43
C ILE A 355 -6.90 15.54 1.77
N LEU A 356 -7.19 16.57 2.58
CA LEU A 356 -7.34 17.95 2.10
C LEU A 356 -6.04 18.48 1.51
N LEU A 357 -4.92 18.25 2.20
CA LEU A 357 -3.59 18.67 1.73
C LEU A 357 -3.14 17.91 0.48
N ALA A 358 -3.42 16.62 0.37
CA ALA A 358 -3.12 15.86 -0.84
C ALA A 358 -3.97 16.30 -2.05
N LEU A 359 -5.18 16.83 -1.81
CA LEU A 359 -6.01 17.45 -2.86
C LEU A 359 -5.60 18.91 -3.15
N ASP A 360 -5.03 19.62 -2.17
CA ASP A 360 -4.56 21.01 -2.33
C ASP A 360 -3.12 21.09 -2.93
N ILE A 361 -2.36 19.99 -2.98
CA ILE A 361 -1.00 19.91 -3.57
C ILE A 361 -1.05 19.72 -5.10
N GLN A 362 -2.17 19.37 -5.66
CA GLN A 362 -2.42 19.32 -7.11
C GLN A 362 -3.18 20.57 -7.58
#